data_11f2ea53daa92353fbdab9cf3dbb5031
#
_entry.id   11f2ea53daa92353fbdab9cf3dbb5031
#
_cell.length_a   1.000
_cell.length_b   1.000
_cell.length_c   1.000
_cell.angle_alpha   90.00
_cell.angle_beta   90.00
_cell.angle_gamma   90.00
#
_symmetry.space_group_name_H-M   'P 1'
#
loop_
_entity.id
_entity.type
_entity.pdbx_description
1 polymer ?
#
loop_
_entity_poly.entity_id
_entity_poly.type
_entity_poly.pdbx_seq_one_letter_code
_entity_poly.pdbx_strand_id
1 'polypeptide(L)'
;MRGAAMLRETARNLLSGTSRLHVFGVFAVFGAALLVVVEVLTVSAIVADAEEYRDSGASIVTLELPGLIDGRACEALSTVPDVRAAGAMRETEAAIATALPGEPLRAYTTTPSFAAVVGATDAGEGVYLPRDAAASLGRRSVSINGATTSVRGVYAYPQDGRRAGFGWAVLSPTREDDGLFDECWALIWPQRDDARRLMLTTLSADIVHSSGDPQITQLNAGRGAVFTGSERFTTRVTQFAPHAAWLFAAALACSAVWIRRVEIASNLGVGAPRMTLFLQHLLEVLAWSLPSAVTAGIIGLCLSATTAQTELASLSASGVAIAGAFFSGSVVGAGIGFHVIRPHRLARYAKER
;
A
#
# COMPACT_ATOMS: atom_id res chain seq x y z
N MET A 1 -28.08 44.08 -6.09
CA MET A 1 -28.84 43.42 -4.99
C MET A 1 -27.93 43.36 -3.76
N ARG A 2 -28.47 43.56 -2.57
CA ARG A 2 -27.70 43.41 -1.32
C ARG A 2 -27.40 41.91 -1.12
N GLY A 3 -26.18 41.51 -0.69
CA GLY A 3 -25.79 40.13 -0.53
C GLY A 3 -26.76 39.27 0.31
N ALA A 4 -27.38 39.88 1.34
CA ALA A 4 -28.42 39.22 2.13
C ALA A 4 -29.67 38.80 1.34
N ALA A 5 -30.06 39.57 0.29
CA ALA A 5 -31.17 39.19 -0.56
C ALA A 5 -30.85 38.00 -1.46
N MET A 6 -29.61 37.93 -1.98
CA MET A 6 -29.11 36.80 -2.77
C MET A 6 -29.10 35.51 -1.95
N LEU A 7 -28.54 35.54 -0.73
CA LEU A 7 -28.52 34.38 0.16
C LEU A 7 -29.94 33.89 0.52
N ARG A 8 -30.89 34.81 0.78
CA ARG A 8 -32.26 34.45 1.07
C ARG A 8 -32.94 33.78 -0.13
N GLU A 9 -32.70 34.26 -1.35
CA GLU A 9 -33.24 33.66 -2.57
C GLU A 9 -32.64 32.28 -2.84
N THR A 10 -31.30 32.11 -2.67
CA THR A 10 -30.64 30.79 -2.75
C THR A 10 -31.27 29.83 -1.75
N ALA A 11 -31.43 30.23 -0.48
CA ALA A 11 -32.05 29.39 0.54
C ALA A 11 -33.46 28.97 0.18
N ARG A 12 -34.27 29.90 -0.36
CA ARG A 12 -35.62 29.61 -0.85
C ARG A 12 -35.61 28.56 -1.97
N ASN A 13 -34.73 28.69 -2.96
CA ASN A 13 -34.61 27.77 -4.09
C ASN A 13 -34.19 26.35 -3.61
N LEU A 14 -33.32 26.26 -2.61
CA LEU A 14 -32.91 24.99 -2.01
C LEU A 14 -34.10 24.33 -1.28
N LEU A 15 -34.84 25.09 -0.46
CA LEU A 15 -35.97 24.59 0.33
C LEU A 15 -37.19 24.24 -0.52
N SER A 16 -37.49 25.01 -1.58
CA SER A 16 -38.62 24.76 -2.48
C SER A 16 -38.40 23.60 -3.47
N GLY A 17 -37.19 23.02 -3.50
CA GLY A 17 -36.83 21.96 -4.43
C GLY A 17 -36.58 22.40 -5.87
N THR A 18 -36.65 23.72 -6.17
CA THR A 18 -36.45 24.29 -7.51
C THR A 18 -35.05 23.99 -8.03
N SER A 19 -34.05 23.92 -7.14
CA SER A 19 -32.65 23.55 -7.44
C SER A 19 -32.43 22.06 -7.69
N ARG A 20 -33.45 21.21 -7.49
CA ARG A 20 -33.34 19.72 -7.53
C ARG A 20 -32.17 19.17 -6.71
N LEU A 21 -31.91 19.81 -5.56
CA LEU A 21 -30.81 19.53 -4.67
C LEU A 21 -30.64 18.01 -4.40
N HIS A 22 -31.77 17.32 -4.11
CA HIS A 22 -31.72 15.89 -3.76
C HIS A 22 -31.29 15.03 -4.94
N VAL A 23 -31.71 15.33 -6.16
CA VAL A 23 -31.36 14.57 -7.36
C VAL A 23 -29.85 14.71 -7.63
N PHE A 24 -29.38 15.94 -7.74
CA PHE A 24 -27.96 16.20 -7.98
C PHE A 24 -27.09 15.75 -6.80
N GLY A 25 -27.54 15.92 -5.55
CA GLY A 25 -26.85 15.45 -4.35
C GLY A 25 -26.68 13.93 -4.32
N VAL A 26 -27.73 13.17 -4.64
CA VAL A 26 -27.66 11.70 -4.72
C VAL A 26 -26.64 11.26 -5.78
N PHE A 27 -26.76 11.76 -7.02
CA PHE A 27 -25.78 11.42 -8.07
C PHE A 27 -24.36 11.84 -7.71
N ALA A 28 -24.20 13.01 -7.07
CA ALA A 28 -22.91 13.52 -6.65
C ALA A 28 -22.26 12.63 -5.58
N VAL A 29 -23.00 12.28 -4.52
CA VAL A 29 -22.50 11.41 -3.45
C VAL A 29 -22.15 10.04 -3.99
N PHE A 30 -23.07 9.38 -4.72
CA PHE A 30 -22.83 8.05 -5.25
C PHE A 30 -21.68 8.02 -6.25
N GLY A 31 -21.62 8.98 -7.19
CA GLY A 31 -20.56 9.02 -8.20
C GLY A 31 -19.18 9.31 -7.60
N ALA A 32 -19.09 10.29 -6.69
CA ALA A 32 -17.83 10.59 -6.01
C ALA A 32 -17.38 9.44 -5.09
N ALA A 33 -18.30 8.88 -4.29
CA ALA A 33 -17.99 7.76 -3.40
C ALA A 33 -17.57 6.51 -4.18
N LEU A 34 -18.25 6.17 -5.28
CA LEU A 34 -17.89 5.03 -6.12
C LEU A 34 -16.45 5.13 -6.64
N LEU A 35 -16.06 6.29 -7.17
CA LEU A 35 -14.71 6.50 -7.68
C LEU A 35 -13.64 6.37 -6.59
N VAL A 36 -13.91 6.92 -5.39
CA VAL A 36 -13.00 6.80 -4.24
C VAL A 36 -12.91 5.35 -3.78
N VAL A 37 -14.04 4.65 -3.62
CA VAL A 37 -14.06 3.25 -3.17
C VAL A 37 -13.30 2.36 -4.13
N VAL A 38 -13.54 2.47 -5.44
CA VAL A 38 -12.85 1.64 -6.45
C VAL A 38 -11.35 1.91 -6.45
N GLU A 39 -10.92 3.17 -6.37
CA GLU A 39 -9.47 3.50 -6.29
C GLU A 39 -8.84 2.94 -5.02
N VAL A 40 -9.42 3.21 -3.85
CA VAL A 40 -8.86 2.74 -2.58
C VAL A 40 -8.78 1.23 -2.53
N LEU A 41 -9.82 0.50 -2.96
CA LEU A 41 -9.80 -0.96 -2.99
C LEU A 41 -8.77 -1.51 -3.98
N THR A 42 -8.61 -0.87 -5.15
CA THR A 42 -7.60 -1.27 -6.15
C THR A 42 -6.19 -1.12 -5.58
N VAL A 43 -5.89 0.02 -4.95
CA VAL A 43 -4.55 0.24 -4.37
C VAL A 43 -4.34 -0.65 -3.15
N SER A 44 -5.35 -0.82 -2.29
CA SER A 44 -5.27 -1.73 -1.13
C SER A 44 -4.99 -3.18 -1.53
N ALA A 45 -5.55 -3.65 -2.65
CA ALA A 45 -5.25 -5.00 -3.16
C ALA A 45 -3.77 -5.12 -3.58
N ILE A 46 -3.20 -4.09 -4.21
CA ILE A 46 -1.77 -4.10 -4.59
C ILE A 46 -0.88 -4.09 -3.34
N VAL A 47 -1.25 -3.32 -2.31
CA VAL A 47 -0.51 -3.29 -1.04
C VAL A 47 -0.59 -4.62 -0.32
N ALA A 48 -1.78 -5.25 -0.26
CA ALA A 48 -1.96 -6.56 0.34
C ALA A 48 -1.12 -7.65 -0.37
N ASP A 49 -1.09 -7.63 -1.71
CA ASP A 49 -0.23 -8.53 -2.49
C ASP A 49 1.27 -8.30 -2.16
N ALA A 50 1.68 -7.04 -1.93
CA ALA A 50 3.05 -6.70 -1.56
C ALA A 50 3.41 -7.21 -0.16
N GLU A 51 2.50 -7.08 0.80
CA GLU A 51 2.67 -7.62 2.14
C GLU A 51 2.75 -9.15 2.11
N GLU A 52 1.84 -9.81 1.39
CA GLU A 52 1.85 -11.26 1.21
C GLU A 52 3.15 -11.75 0.55
N TYR A 53 3.66 -11.02 -0.46
CA TYR A 53 4.94 -11.34 -1.10
C TYR A 53 6.11 -11.27 -0.11
N ARG A 54 6.16 -10.25 0.74
CA ARG A 54 7.19 -10.12 1.79
C ARG A 54 7.05 -11.21 2.85
N ASP A 55 5.86 -11.41 3.38
CA ASP A 55 5.59 -12.33 4.47
C ASP A 55 5.81 -13.78 4.07
N SER A 56 5.62 -14.12 2.80
CA SER A 56 5.94 -15.44 2.26
C SER A 56 7.44 -15.70 2.15
N GLY A 57 8.31 -14.72 2.40
CA GLY A 57 9.75 -14.82 2.25
C GLY A 57 10.23 -14.71 0.78
N ALA A 58 9.39 -14.37 -0.16
CA ALA A 58 9.76 -14.19 -1.57
C ALA A 58 10.70 -12.98 -1.79
N SER A 59 10.69 -12.01 -0.86
CA SER A 59 11.64 -10.88 -0.85
C SER A 59 13.02 -11.20 -0.24
N ILE A 60 13.22 -12.44 0.25
CA ILE A 60 14.51 -12.89 0.78
C ILE A 60 15.29 -13.53 -0.36
N VAL A 61 16.45 -12.93 -0.67
CA VAL A 61 17.42 -13.46 -1.62
C VAL A 61 18.46 -14.25 -0.85
N THR A 62 18.78 -15.45 -1.32
CA THR A 62 19.76 -16.34 -0.71
C THR A 62 20.91 -16.55 -1.66
N LEU A 63 22.14 -16.46 -1.16
CA LEU A 63 23.37 -16.85 -1.83
C LEU A 63 23.93 -18.09 -1.10
N GLU A 64 24.12 -19.17 -1.81
CA GLU A 64 24.66 -20.42 -1.28
C GLU A 64 26.00 -20.71 -1.95
N LEU A 65 27.04 -20.85 -1.13
CA LEU A 65 28.37 -21.32 -1.51
C LEU A 65 29.11 -21.83 -0.25
N PRO A 66 29.08 -23.15 0.01
CA PRO A 66 29.54 -23.70 1.27
C PRO A 66 31.00 -23.34 1.65
N GLY A 67 31.17 -22.79 2.84
CA GLY A 67 32.47 -22.43 3.40
C GLY A 67 33.18 -21.25 2.74
N LEU A 68 32.47 -20.41 1.96
CA LEU A 68 33.06 -19.30 1.20
C LEU A 68 32.31 -17.96 1.37
N ILE A 69 31.41 -17.86 2.34
CA ILE A 69 30.67 -16.64 2.64
C ILE A 69 31.32 -15.92 3.83
N ASP A 70 31.66 -14.65 3.66
CA ASP A 70 32.12 -13.78 4.73
C ASP A 70 30.91 -13.25 5.53
N GLY A 71 30.85 -13.64 6.82
CA GLY A 71 29.72 -13.23 7.68
C GLY A 71 29.64 -11.73 7.92
N ARG A 72 30.79 -11.03 8.05
CA ARG A 72 30.82 -9.57 8.20
C ARG A 72 30.31 -8.86 6.95
N ALA A 73 30.75 -9.31 5.77
CA ALA A 73 30.30 -8.75 4.50
C ALA A 73 28.80 -9.01 4.31
N CYS A 74 28.29 -10.16 4.72
CA CYS A 74 26.86 -10.46 4.66
C CYS A 74 26.05 -9.55 5.61
N GLU A 75 26.46 -9.36 6.87
CA GLU A 75 25.78 -8.46 7.79
C GLU A 75 25.83 -7.00 7.35
N ALA A 76 26.98 -6.59 6.75
CA ALA A 76 27.13 -5.22 6.23
C ALA A 76 26.12 -4.87 5.14
N LEU A 77 25.52 -5.85 4.45
CA LEU A 77 24.44 -5.61 3.50
C LEU A 77 23.25 -4.87 4.13
N SER A 78 22.99 -5.06 5.43
CA SER A 78 21.91 -4.36 6.14
C SER A 78 22.08 -2.84 6.20
N THR A 79 23.29 -2.33 5.91
CA THR A 79 23.55 -0.87 5.81
C THR A 79 23.23 -0.30 4.44
N VAL A 80 22.96 -1.16 3.45
CA VAL A 80 22.64 -0.75 2.08
C VAL A 80 21.15 -0.35 2.03
N PRO A 81 20.80 0.76 1.37
CA PRO A 81 19.39 1.12 1.15
C PRO A 81 18.59 -0.05 0.57
N ASP A 82 17.33 -0.19 1.00
CA ASP A 82 16.41 -1.25 0.60
C ASP A 82 16.73 -2.67 1.11
N VAL A 83 17.87 -2.88 1.77
CA VAL A 83 18.14 -4.12 2.51
C VAL A 83 17.65 -3.94 3.94
N ARG A 84 16.61 -4.66 4.31
CA ARG A 84 15.95 -4.53 5.64
C ARG A 84 16.65 -5.33 6.71
N ALA A 85 17.20 -6.50 6.34
CA ALA A 85 18.01 -7.36 7.19
C ALA A 85 18.90 -8.25 6.32
N ALA A 86 20.06 -8.63 6.83
CA ALA A 86 20.93 -9.60 6.21
C ALA A 86 21.70 -10.37 7.28
N GLY A 87 22.04 -11.62 6.98
CA GLY A 87 22.81 -12.45 7.90
C GLY A 87 23.26 -13.75 7.22
N ALA A 88 24.35 -14.30 7.75
CA ALA A 88 24.94 -15.53 7.25
C ALA A 88 24.65 -16.72 8.16
N MET A 89 24.66 -17.91 7.58
CA MET A 89 24.53 -19.16 8.31
C MET A 89 25.42 -20.26 7.75
N ARG A 90 25.76 -21.22 8.59
CA ARG A 90 26.39 -22.50 8.22
C ARG A 90 25.68 -23.65 8.90
N GLU A 91 25.56 -24.77 8.21
CA GLU A 91 25.02 -26.00 8.79
C GLU A 91 26.03 -26.61 9.76
N THR A 92 25.56 -27.12 10.89
CA THR A 92 26.36 -27.78 11.91
C THR A 92 25.81 -29.17 12.16
N GLU A 93 26.46 -29.92 13.04
CA GLU A 93 25.96 -31.24 13.45
C GLU A 93 24.52 -31.14 13.97
N ALA A 94 23.73 -32.14 13.62
CA ALA A 94 22.32 -32.18 13.99
C ALA A 94 22.15 -32.14 15.52
N ALA A 95 21.19 -31.36 15.98
CA ALA A 95 20.89 -31.22 17.39
C ALA A 95 19.90 -32.30 17.84
N ILE A 96 20.22 -33.03 18.88
CA ILE A 96 19.34 -34.05 19.46
C ILE A 96 18.64 -33.43 20.67
N ALA A 97 17.34 -33.16 20.54
CA ALA A 97 16.54 -32.69 21.65
C ALA A 97 16.20 -33.86 22.59
N THR A 98 16.42 -33.68 23.90
CA THR A 98 16.14 -34.74 24.90
C THR A 98 14.67 -35.17 24.89
N ALA A 99 13.75 -34.25 24.52
CA ALA A 99 12.34 -34.54 24.39
C ALA A 99 11.98 -35.35 23.12
N LEU A 100 12.85 -35.41 22.11
CA LEU A 100 12.66 -36.10 20.84
C LEU A 100 13.97 -36.81 20.40
N PRO A 101 14.42 -37.84 21.13
CA PRO A 101 15.73 -38.43 20.91
C PRO A 101 15.87 -39.21 19.60
N GLY A 102 14.74 -39.60 18.98
CA GLY A 102 14.73 -40.33 17.71
C GLY A 102 14.66 -39.42 16.46
N GLU A 103 14.50 -38.11 16.63
CA GLU A 103 14.29 -37.15 15.53
C GLU A 103 15.35 -36.03 15.65
N PRO A 104 16.51 -36.17 15.00
CA PRO A 104 17.53 -35.14 15.04
C PRO A 104 17.04 -33.87 14.33
N LEU A 105 17.23 -32.72 14.99
CA LEU A 105 16.88 -31.41 14.44
C LEU A 105 18.04 -30.87 13.62
N ARG A 106 17.78 -30.26 12.50
CA ARG A 106 18.81 -29.48 11.81
C ARG A 106 19.29 -28.35 12.70
N ALA A 107 20.59 -28.11 12.70
CA ALA A 107 21.19 -27.05 13.49
C ALA A 107 22.05 -26.15 12.59
N TYR A 108 21.93 -24.86 12.81
CA TYR A 108 22.72 -23.88 12.08
C TYR A 108 23.35 -22.89 13.04
N THR A 109 24.61 -22.61 12.80
CA THR A 109 25.28 -21.45 13.39
C THR A 109 25.02 -20.24 12.51
N THR A 110 24.57 -19.14 13.11
CA THR A 110 24.16 -17.95 12.37
C THR A 110 24.87 -16.71 12.88
N THR A 111 25.01 -15.70 12.03
CA THR A 111 25.42 -14.37 12.48
C THR A 111 24.30 -13.72 13.30
N PRO A 112 24.62 -12.71 14.15
CA PRO A 112 23.61 -12.13 15.06
C PRO A 112 22.39 -11.55 14.36
N SER A 113 22.58 -10.91 13.20
CA SER A 113 21.51 -10.26 12.42
C SER A 113 20.62 -11.23 11.65
N PHE A 114 21.01 -12.50 11.52
CA PHE A 114 20.21 -13.52 10.79
C PHE A 114 18.80 -13.69 11.37
N ALA A 115 18.67 -13.55 12.68
CA ALA A 115 17.39 -13.62 13.38
C ALA A 115 16.35 -12.62 12.82
N ALA A 116 16.79 -11.42 12.44
CA ALA A 116 15.93 -10.41 11.83
C ALA A 116 15.47 -10.82 10.42
N VAL A 117 16.29 -11.56 9.66
CA VAL A 117 15.93 -12.05 8.32
C VAL A 117 14.76 -13.02 8.38
N VAL A 118 14.73 -13.90 9.39
CA VAL A 118 13.64 -14.86 9.60
C VAL A 118 12.50 -14.30 10.46
N GLY A 119 12.55 -13.02 10.83
CA GLY A 119 11.53 -12.36 11.65
C GLY A 119 11.42 -12.92 13.05
N ALA A 120 12.55 -13.35 13.64
CA ALA A 120 12.56 -13.86 15.01
C ALA A 120 12.34 -12.74 16.02
N THR A 121 11.58 -13.05 17.05
CA THR A 121 11.48 -12.19 18.25
C THR A 121 12.72 -12.40 19.11
N ASP A 122 13.41 -11.32 19.49
CA ASP A 122 14.61 -11.39 20.32
C ASP A 122 14.27 -11.09 21.80
N ALA A 123 14.66 -11.96 22.71
CA ALA A 123 14.38 -11.85 24.12
C ALA A 123 15.57 -12.22 25.04
N GLY A 124 16.81 -12.12 24.58
CA GLY A 124 17.99 -12.35 25.44
C GLY A 124 19.08 -13.25 24.86
N GLU A 125 19.64 -14.14 25.64
CA GLU A 125 20.72 -15.06 25.25
C GLU A 125 20.17 -16.46 24.96
N GLY A 126 20.83 -17.21 24.05
CA GLY A 126 20.48 -18.58 23.72
C GLY A 126 20.23 -18.82 22.24
N VAL A 127 19.40 -19.83 21.93
CA VAL A 127 19.10 -20.29 20.58
C VAL A 127 17.73 -19.78 20.13
N TYR A 128 17.54 -19.67 18.81
CA TYR A 128 16.25 -19.44 18.21
C TYR A 128 15.62 -20.74 17.76
N LEU A 129 14.32 -20.88 18.00
CA LEU A 129 13.52 -22.03 17.58
C LEU A 129 12.32 -21.60 16.71
N PRO A 130 11.88 -22.44 15.77
CA PRO A 130 10.59 -22.24 15.14
C PRO A 130 9.48 -22.30 16.19
N ARG A 131 8.41 -21.57 15.97
CA ARG A 131 7.28 -21.48 16.92
C ARG A 131 6.71 -22.84 17.28
N ASP A 132 6.56 -23.74 16.30
CA ASP A 132 5.99 -25.07 16.52
C ASP A 132 6.96 -25.99 17.29
N ALA A 133 8.25 -25.92 16.98
CA ALA A 133 9.29 -26.63 17.73
C ALA A 133 9.38 -26.12 19.18
N ALA A 134 9.35 -24.80 19.39
CA ALA A 134 9.37 -24.21 20.72
C ALA A 134 8.13 -24.59 21.57
N ALA A 135 6.97 -24.76 20.92
CA ALA A 135 5.76 -25.21 21.59
C ALA A 135 5.88 -26.65 22.12
N SER A 136 6.61 -27.51 21.40
CA SER A 136 6.79 -28.93 21.73
C SER A 136 8.01 -29.19 22.61
N LEU A 137 9.11 -28.48 22.40
CA LEU A 137 10.39 -28.72 23.09
C LEU A 137 10.59 -27.86 24.33
N GLY A 138 9.99 -26.68 24.39
CA GLY A 138 10.09 -25.71 25.48
C GLY A 138 10.27 -24.29 24.97
N ARG A 139 9.51 -23.36 25.52
CA ARG A 139 9.51 -21.95 25.11
C ARG A 139 10.59 -21.10 25.79
N ARG A 140 11.11 -21.52 26.94
CA ARG A 140 12.12 -20.77 27.71
C ARG A 140 13.49 -21.42 27.70
N SER A 141 13.52 -22.73 27.68
CA SER A 141 14.74 -23.52 27.63
C SER A 141 14.51 -24.83 26.90
N VAL A 142 15.51 -25.33 26.24
CA VAL A 142 15.50 -26.60 25.51
C VAL A 142 16.77 -27.39 25.89
N SER A 143 16.61 -28.69 26.08
CA SER A 143 17.76 -29.58 26.32
C SER A 143 18.19 -30.20 25.00
N ILE A 144 19.37 -29.80 24.52
CA ILE A 144 19.97 -30.23 23.25
C ILE A 144 21.34 -30.88 23.55
N ASN A 145 21.58 -32.06 23.00
CA ASN A 145 22.83 -32.80 23.16
C ASN A 145 23.23 -32.98 24.64
N GLY A 146 22.24 -33.13 25.53
CA GLY A 146 22.46 -33.28 26.96
C GLY A 146 22.72 -31.97 27.74
N ALA A 147 22.80 -30.84 27.07
CA ALA A 147 22.96 -29.53 27.70
C ALA A 147 21.63 -28.72 27.63
N THR A 148 21.28 -28.02 28.72
CA THR A 148 20.13 -27.14 28.75
C THR A 148 20.55 -25.75 28.28
N THR A 149 19.93 -25.26 27.19
CA THR A 149 20.18 -23.95 26.60
C THR A 149 18.93 -23.12 26.70
N SER A 150 19.06 -21.81 26.96
CA SER A 150 17.95 -20.87 26.92
C SER A 150 17.42 -20.64 25.49
N VAL A 151 16.12 -20.42 25.36
CA VAL A 151 15.50 -20.01 24.10
C VAL A 151 15.50 -18.49 24.07
N ARG A 152 16.34 -17.92 23.21
CA ARG A 152 16.46 -16.47 22.99
C ARG A 152 15.23 -15.89 22.30
N GLY A 153 14.66 -16.62 21.35
CA GLY A 153 13.49 -16.16 20.63
C GLY A 153 12.88 -17.24 19.75
N VAL A 154 11.74 -16.89 19.16
CA VAL A 154 11.02 -17.78 18.25
C VAL A 154 10.76 -17.10 16.92
N TYR A 155 10.76 -17.88 15.84
CA TYR A 155 10.43 -17.41 14.51
C TYR A 155 9.30 -18.24 13.89
N ALA A 156 8.55 -17.63 12.96
CA ALA A 156 7.52 -18.33 12.20
C ALA A 156 8.11 -18.85 10.90
N TYR A 157 7.93 -20.13 10.62
CA TYR A 157 8.38 -20.73 9.36
C TYR A 157 7.25 -21.59 8.77
N PRO A 158 6.22 -20.98 8.17
CA PRO A 158 5.09 -21.69 7.60
C PRO A 158 5.50 -22.48 6.34
N GLN A 159 4.73 -23.52 6.01
CA GLN A 159 4.91 -24.31 4.79
C GLN A 159 4.14 -23.66 3.63
N ASP A 160 4.58 -22.49 3.19
CA ASP A 160 3.93 -21.63 2.19
C ASP A 160 4.67 -21.59 0.84
N GLY A 161 5.56 -22.56 0.61
CA GLY A 161 6.38 -22.64 -0.59
C GLY A 161 7.83 -22.17 -0.39
N ARG A 162 8.19 -21.64 0.81
CA ARG A 162 9.58 -21.36 1.12
C ARG A 162 10.41 -22.65 1.28
N ARG A 163 11.73 -22.53 1.12
CA ARG A 163 12.66 -23.66 1.20
C ARG A 163 12.44 -24.49 2.47
N ALA A 164 12.25 -25.80 2.33
CA ALA A 164 12.01 -26.70 3.46
C ALA A 164 13.22 -26.83 4.39
N GLY A 165 12.98 -27.30 5.62
CA GLY A 165 14.03 -27.64 6.59
C GLY A 165 14.14 -26.72 7.81
N PHE A 166 13.64 -25.50 7.73
CA PHE A 166 13.73 -24.52 8.82
C PHE A 166 12.54 -24.57 9.80
N GLY A 167 11.48 -25.30 9.48
CA GLY A 167 10.32 -25.47 10.37
C GLY A 167 10.62 -26.25 11.65
N TRP A 168 11.76 -27.01 11.67
CA TRP A 168 12.24 -27.77 12.81
C TRP A 168 13.77 -27.63 12.90
N ALA A 169 14.30 -26.41 12.93
CA ALA A 169 15.72 -26.14 12.98
C ALA A 169 16.09 -25.32 14.22
N VAL A 170 17.28 -25.55 14.73
CA VAL A 170 17.89 -24.76 15.82
C VAL A 170 18.85 -23.76 15.21
N LEU A 171 18.67 -22.47 15.49
CA LEU A 171 19.56 -21.40 15.07
C LEU A 171 20.37 -20.93 16.27
N SER A 172 21.70 -21.10 16.23
CA SER A 172 22.62 -20.72 17.29
C SER A 172 23.43 -19.51 16.85
N PRO A 173 23.16 -18.30 17.40
CA PRO A 173 23.90 -17.10 17.03
C PRO A 173 25.37 -17.21 17.47
N THR A 174 26.27 -16.79 16.58
CA THR A 174 27.70 -16.66 16.86
C THR A 174 28.19 -15.29 16.39
N ARG A 175 29.47 -15.00 16.53
CA ARG A 175 30.05 -13.76 16.00
C ARG A 175 30.14 -13.82 14.48
N GLU A 176 30.00 -12.69 13.82
CA GLU A 176 30.10 -12.56 12.35
C GLU A 176 31.50 -12.94 11.81
N ASP A 177 32.53 -12.91 12.65
CA ASP A 177 33.93 -13.26 12.33
C ASP A 177 34.33 -14.67 12.76
N ASP A 178 33.38 -15.50 13.17
CA ASP A 178 33.63 -16.89 13.58
C ASP A 178 33.77 -17.83 12.36
N GLY A 179 34.76 -17.59 11.54
CA GLY A 179 35.04 -18.35 10.32
C GLY A 179 34.15 -17.99 9.14
N LEU A 180 34.16 -18.84 8.12
CA LEU A 180 33.34 -18.68 6.92
C LEU A 180 32.01 -19.42 7.09
N PHE A 181 31.01 -18.94 6.35
CA PHE A 181 29.64 -19.44 6.35
C PHE A 181 29.30 -20.12 5.00
N ASP A 182 28.17 -20.80 4.97
CA ASP A 182 27.71 -21.54 3.79
C ASP A 182 26.71 -20.73 2.97
N GLU A 183 25.93 -19.89 3.63
CA GLU A 183 24.90 -19.12 3.00
C GLU A 183 24.81 -17.69 3.57
N CYS A 184 24.46 -16.74 2.69
CA CYS A 184 24.05 -15.38 3.07
C CYS A 184 22.61 -15.16 2.63
N TRP A 185 21.77 -14.70 3.54
CA TRP A 185 20.38 -14.33 3.27
C TRP A 185 20.18 -12.83 3.46
N ALA A 186 19.47 -12.20 2.53
CA ALA A 186 19.17 -10.78 2.63
C ALA A 186 17.69 -10.54 2.30
N LEU A 187 17.00 -9.86 3.21
CA LEU A 187 15.64 -9.35 3.02
C LEU A 187 15.73 -8.01 2.27
N ILE A 188 15.43 -8.03 0.98
CA ILE A 188 15.56 -6.87 0.08
C ILE A 188 14.18 -6.36 -0.30
N TRP A 189 13.85 -5.14 0.14
CA TRP A 189 12.57 -4.51 -0.18
C TRP A 189 12.64 -2.98 -0.15
N PRO A 190 12.22 -2.27 -1.22
CA PRO A 190 11.75 -2.79 -2.55
C PRO A 190 12.78 -3.66 -3.28
N GLN A 191 12.30 -4.47 -4.24
CA GLN A 191 13.20 -5.28 -5.04
C GLN A 191 14.15 -4.41 -5.85
N ARG A 192 15.41 -4.91 -6.00
CA ARG A 192 16.50 -4.22 -6.69
C ARG A 192 17.01 -5.06 -7.85
N ASP A 193 17.25 -4.42 -8.98
CA ASP A 193 17.82 -5.09 -10.17
C ASP A 193 19.26 -5.57 -9.95
N ASP A 194 19.99 -4.93 -9.03
CA ASP A 194 21.38 -5.25 -8.70
C ASP A 194 21.53 -6.24 -7.51
N ALA A 195 20.41 -6.78 -6.99
CA ALA A 195 20.41 -7.70 -5.85
C ALA A 195 21.41 -8.85 -6.02
N ARG A 196 21.49 -9.43 -7.24
CA ARG A 196 22.48 -10.49 -7.53
C ARG A 196 23.91 -10.01 -7.34
N ARG A 197 24.26 -8.83 -7.84
CA ARG A 197 25.62 -8.27 -7.68
C ARG A 197 25.91 -7.95 -6.23
N LEU A 198 24.93 -7.44 -5.52
CA LEU A 198 25.05 -7.13 -4.10
C LEU A 198 25.35 -8.40 -3.28
N MET A 199 24.62 -9.50 -3.52
CA MET A 199 24.90 -10.77 -2.85
C MET A 199 26.30 -11.29 -3.13
N LEU A 200 26.81 -11.16 -4.34
CA LEU A 200 28.17 -11.62 -4.69
C LEU A 200 29.27 -10.84 -3.96
N THR A 201 29.01 -9.67 -3.38
CA THR A 201 30.01 -8.94 -2.58
C THR A 201 30.29 -9.58 -1.22
N THR A 202 29.48 -10.56 -0.81
CA THR A 202 29.65 -11.29 0.46
C THR A 202 30.59 -12.51 0.36
N LEU A 203 31.08 -12.78 -0.86
CA LEU A 203 32.00 -13.88 -1.08
C LEU A 203 33.38 -13.57 -0.51
N SER A 204 34.00 -14.58 0.14
CA SER A 204 35.38 -14.49 0.60
C SER A 204 36.36 -14.37 -0.57
N ALA A 205 37.51 -13.75 -0.31
CA ALA A 205 38.59 -13.67 -1.29
C ALA A 205 39.12 -15.06 -1.71
N ASP A 206 38.90 -16.08 -0.90
CA ASP A 206 39.33 -17.47 -1.17
C ASP A 206 38.53 -18.14 -2.30
N ILE A 207 37.46 -17.50 -2.81
CA ILE A 207 36.66 -18.01 -3.95
C ILE A 207 37.52 -18.31 -5.20
N VAL A 208 38.61 -17.57 -5.40
CA VAL A 208 39.51 -17.75 -6.55
C VAL A 208 40.07 -19.17 -6.65
N HIS A 209 40.12 -19.89 -5.54
CA HIS A 209 40.64 -21.26 -5.44
C HIS A 209 39.55 -22.33 -5.38
N SER A 210 38.28 -21.93 -5.43
CA SER A 210 37.14 -22.84 -5.38
C SER A 210 36.62 -23.19 -6.77
N SER A 211 36.11 -24.40 -6.92
CA SER A 211 35.46 -24.88 -8.15
C SER A 211 33.95 -24.79 -8.10
N GLY A 212 33.38 -24.22 -7.03
CA GLY A 212 31.93 -24.08 -6.83
C GLY A 212 31.38 -22.82 -7.52
N ASP A 213 30.21 -22.94 -8.15
CA ASP A 213 29.47 -21.80 -8.65
C ASP A 213 28.50 -21.27 -7.59
N PRO A 214 28.49 -19.96 -7.29
CA PRO A 214 27.56 -19.36 -6.33
C PRO A 214 26.12 -19.50 -6.83
N GLN A 215 25.27 -20.11 -6.02
CA GLN A 215 23.85 -20.27 -6.28
C GLN A 215 23.07 -19.12 -5.63
N ILE A 216 22.45 -18.28 -6.46
CA ILE A 216 21.60 -17.20 -5.98
C ILE A 216 20.15 -17.51 -6.32
N THR A 217 19.34 -17.67 -5.26
CA THR A 217 17.93 -18.02 -5.37
C THR A 217 17.08 -17.14 -4.48
N GLN A 218 15.75 -17.33 -4.53
CA GLN A 218 14.83 -16.78 -3.54
C GLN A 218 14.49 -17.85 -2.50
N LEU A 219 14.24 -17.42 -1.27
CA LEU A 219 13.79 -18.32 -0.22
C LEU A 219 12.43 -18.97 -0.57
N ASN A 220 11.55 -18.23 -1.25
CA ASN A 220 10.28 -18.72 -1.76
C ASN A 220 10.13 -18.35 -3.24
N ALA A 221 10.44 -19.28 -4.11
CA ALA A 221 10.27 -19.11 -5.55
C ALA A 221 8.80 -19.29 -6.02
N GLY A 222 7.90 -19.77 -5.15
CA GLY A 222 6.50 -20.05 -5.49
C GLY A 222 5.66 -18.80 -5.82
N ARG A 223 6.15 -17.62 -5.42
CA ARG A 223 5.49 -16.32 -5.68
C ARG A 223 6.04 -15.58 -6.91
N GLY A 224 6.94 -16.21 -7.66
CA GLY A 224 7.61 -15.60 -8.82
C GLY A 224 8.86 -14.82 -8.45
N ALA A 225 9.74 -14.64 -9.45
CA ALA A 225 11.05 -14.04 -9.25
C ALA A 225 11.00 -12.52 -9.05
N VAL A 226 9.94 -11.85 -9.54
CA VAL A 226 9.80 -10.39 -9.50
C VAL A 226 8.40 -10.02 -9.04
N PHE A 227 8.34 -9.10 -8.09
CA PHE A 227 7.07 -8.48 -7.69
C PHE A 227 6.72 -7.33 -8.66
N THR A 228 5.62 -7.47 -9.38
CA THR A 228 5.19 -6.50 -10.40
C THR A 228 4.27 -5.40 -9.84
N GLY A 229 4.26 -5.18 -8.54
CA GLY A 229 3.34 -4.22 -7.89
C GLY A 229 3.50 -2.79 -8.37
N SER A 230 4.75 -2.32 -8.62
CA SER A 230 5.00 -0.97 -9.15
C SER A 230 4.43 -0.78 -10.56
N GLU A 231 4.57 -1.77 -11.43
CA GLU A 231 3.99 -1.76 -12.77
C GLU A 231 2.45 -1.76 -12.71
N ARG A 232 1.87 -2.65 -11.90
CA ARG A 232 0.41 -2.70 -11.68
C ARG A 232 -0.13 -1.40 -11.10
N PHE A 233 0.63 -0.74 -10.23
CA PHE A 233 0.26 0.56 -9.68
C PHE A 233 0.27 1.66 -10.74
N THR A 234 1.27 1.70 -11.62
CA THR A 234 1.39 2.74 -12.67
C THR A 234 0.45 2.51 -13.85
N THR A 235 0.07 1.26 -14.13
CA THR A 235 -0.82 0.91 -15.27
C THR A 235 -2.29 0.75 -14.86
N ARG A 236 -2.63 0.95 -13.59
CA ARG A 236 -4.01 0.79 -13.11
C ARG A 236 -4.96 1.78 -13.81
N VAL A 237 -6.12 1.31 -14.23
CA VAL A 237 -7.14 2.15 -14.87
C VAL A 237 -7.62 3.25 -13.91
N THR A 238 -7.67 2.94 -12.62
CA THR A 238 -8.12 3.87 -11.57
C THR A 238 -7.19 5.06 -11.34
N GLN A 239 -5.97 5.09 -11.90
CA GLN A 239 -5.11 6.29 -11.90
C GLN A 239 -5.79 7.52 -12.51
N PHE A 240 -6.76 7.30 -13.40
CA PHE A 240 -7.55 8.36 -14.02
C PHE A 240 -8.79 8.75 -13.21
N ALA A 241 -9.03 8.15 -12.04
CA ALA A 241 -10.19 8.44 -11.21
C ALA A 241 -10.35 9.94 -10.84
N PRO A 242 -9.29 10.71 -10.52
CA PRO A 242 -9.43 12.15 -10.31
C PRO A 242 -9.92 12.89 -11.55
N HIS A 243 -9.46 12.53 -12.76
CA HIS A 243 -9.91 13.13 -14.02
C HIS A 243 -11.37 12.76 -14.31
N ALA A 244 -11.75 11.52 -14.08
CA ALA A 244 -13.12 11.06 -14.22
C ALA A 244 -14.07 11.78 -13.23
N ALA A 245 -13.63 11.95 -11.99
CA ALA A 245 -14.38 12.70 -10.97
C ALA A 245 -14.57 14.17 -11.37
N TRP A 246 -13.52 14.79 -11.89
CA TRP A 246 -13.56 16.17 -12.37
C TRP A 246 -14.55 16.34 -13.52
N LEU A 247 -14.46 15.50 -14.56
CA LEU A 247 -15.36 15.54 -15.71
C LEU A 247 -16.81 15.25 -15.33
N PHE A 248 -17.02 14.25 -14.48
CA PHE A 248 -18.35 13.89 -13.99
C PHE A 248 -18.98 15.04 -13.21
N ALA A 249 -18.27 15.65 -12.29
CA ALA A 249 -18.74 16.79 -11.50
C ALA A 249 -18.99 18.01 -12.37
N ALA A 250 -18.11 18.28 -13.34
CA ALA A 250 -18.29 19.39 -14.29
C ALA A 250 -19.55 19.20 -15.15
N ALA A 251 -19.77 17.99 -15.67
CA ALA A 251 -20.97 17.67 -16.44
C ALA A 251 -22.24 17.77 -15.58
N LEU A 252 -22.20 17.28 -14.35
CA LEU A 252 -23.32 17.32 -13.42
C LEU A 252 -23.68 18.78 -13.06
N ALA A 253 -22.70 19.61 -12.73
CA ALA A 253 -22.90 21.02 -12.39
C ALA A 253 -23.32 21.84 -13.61
N CYS A 254 -22.75 21.61 -14.77
CA CYS A 254 -23.18 22.21 -16.02
C CYS A 254 -24.67 21.90 -16.32
N SER A 255 -25.05 20.62 -16.15
CA SER A 255 -26.43 20.17 -16.32
C SER A 255 -27.39 20.81 -15.31
N ALA A 256 -26.98 20.94 -14.05
CA ALA A 256 -27.77 21.60 -13.00
C ALA A 256 -28.10 23.07 -13.36
N VAL A 257 -27.11 23.80 -13.88
CA VAL A 257 -27.31 25.18 -14.35
C VAL A 257 -28.10 25.22 -15.66
N TRP A 258 -27.82 24.29 -16.60
CA TRP A 258 -28.47 24.25 -17.91
C TRP A 258 -29.97 23.98 -17.84
N ILE A 259 -30.45 23.16 -16.93
CA ILE A 259 -31.88 22.88 -16.72
C ILE A 259 -32.62 24.17 -16.39
N ARG A 260 -31.98 25.15 -15.76
CA ARG A 260 -32.55 26.46 -15.39
C ARG A 260 -32.29 27.54 -16.42
N ARG A 261 -31.85 27.18 -17.64
CA ARG A 261 -31.47 28.15 -18.71
C ARG A 261 -32.55 29.20 -19.04
N VAL A 262 -33.83 28.84 -19.00
CA VAL A 262 -34.95 29.76 -19.28
C VAL A 262 -35.06 30.82 -18.19
N GLU A 263 -35.02 30.42 -16.94
CA GLU A 263 -35.07 31.30 -15.78
C GLU A 263 -33.87 32.27 -15.77
N ILE A 264 -32.67 31.76 -15.97
CA ILE A 264 -31.43 32.55 -16.01
C ILE A 264 -31.47 33.55 -17.16
N ALA A 265 -31.88 33.12 -18.36
CA ALA A 265 -31.97 33.99 -19.55
C ALA A 265 -33.04 35.09 -19.35
N SER A 266 -34.20 34.78 -18.73
CA SER A 266 -35.25 35.74 -18.40
C SER A 266 -34.74 36.81 -17.41
N ASN A 267 -34.11 36.40 -16.32
CA ASN A 267 -33.53 37.31 -15.32
C ASN A 267 -32.45 38.23 -15.92
N LEU A 268 -31.61 37.70 -16.80
CA LEU A 268 -30.64 38.51 -17.54
C LEU A 268 -31.32 39.50 -18.51
N GLY A 269 -32.43 39.10 -19.13
CA GLY A 269 -33.22 39.94 -20.04
C GLY A 269 -33.85 41.15 -19.37
N VAL A 270 -34.28 41.05 -18.11
CA VAL A 270 -34.79 42.16 -17.30
C VAL A 270 -33.71 42.99 -16.61
N GLY A 271 -32.43 42.75 -16.92
CA GLY A 271 -31.29 43.56 -16.44
C GLY A 271 -30.68 43.13 -15.10
N ALA A 272 -30.93 41.90 -14.62
CA ALA A 272 -30.28 41.41 -13.42
C ALA A 272 -28.76 41.29 -13.64
N PRO A 273 -27.91 41.71 -12.65
CA PRO A 273 -26.46 41.66 -12.78
C PRO A 273 -25.95 40.22 -12.95
N ARG A 274 -25.18 39.96 -14.02
CA ARG A 274 -24.66 38.59 -14.35
C ARG A 274 -23.93 37.96 -13.19
N MET A 275 -23.07 38.72 -12.51
CA MET A 275 -22.28 38.21 -11.39
C MET A 275 -23.12 37.74 -10.20
N THR A 276 -24.22 38.48 -9.92
CA THR A 276 -25.12 38.10 -8.82
C THR A 276 -25.85 36.79 -9.13
N LEU A 277 -26.33 36.63 -10.36
CA LEU A 277 -26.97 35.38 -10.79
C LEU A 277 -25.99 34.22 -10.83
N PHE A 278 -24.78 34.46 -11.31
CA PHE A 278 -23.72 33.44 -11.28
C PHE A 278 -23.43 32.95 -9.85
N LEU A 279 -23.20 33.88 -8.92
CA LEU A 279 -22.94 33.55 -7.52
C LEU A 279 -24.12 32.81 -6.86
N GLN A 280 -25.36 33.18 -7.19
CA GLN A 280 -26.54 32.46 -6.70
C GLN A 280 -26.55 31.00 -7.15
N HIS A 281 -26.36 30.73 -8.44
CA HIS A 281 -26.32 29.36 -8.96
C HIS A 281 -25.08 28.58 -8.50
N LEU A 282 -23.96 29.25 -8.36
CA LEU A 282 -22.75 28.64 -7.77
C LEU A 282 -23.02 28.18 -6.34
N LEU A 283 -23.66 28.98 -5.49
CA LEU A 283 -24.02 28.58 -4.13
C LEU A 283 -24.99 27.39 -4.12
N GLU A 284 -25.92 27.31 -5.06
CA GLU A 284 -26.80 26.15 -5.20
C GLU A 284 -26.04 24.89 -5.59
N VAL A 285 -25.02 24.97 -6.48
CA VAL A 285 -24.14 23.87 -6.83
C VAL A 285 -23.28 23.47 -5.64
N LEU A 286 -22.70 24.43 -4.92
CA LEU A 286 -21.90 24.18 -3.73
C LEU A 286 -22.69 23.48 -2.62
N ALA A 287 -23.99 23.74 -2.51
CA ALA A 287 -24.85 23.14 -1.49
C ALA A 287 -24.95 21.60 -1.59
N TRP A 288 -24.76 21.01 -2.77
CA TRP A 288 -24.69 19.56 -2.94
C TRP A 288 -23.28 19.04 -3.22
N SER A 289 -22.43 19.81 -3.91
CA SER A 289 -21.09 19.31 -4.30
C SER A 289 -20.12 19.28 -3.12
N LEU A 290 -20.17 20.28 -2.22
CA LEU A 290 -19.29 20.32 -1.06
C LEU A 290 -19.56 19.17 -0.06
N PRO A 291 -20.82 18.93 0.39
CA PRO A 291 -21.11 17.77 1.23
C PRO A 291 -20.73 16.44 0.56
N SER A 292 -20.97 16.32 -0.77
CA SER A 292 -20.62 15.10 -1.52
C SER A 292 -19.11 14.86 -1.55
N ALA A 293 -18.30 15.89 -1.80
CA ALA A 293 -16.84 15.80 -1.78
C ALA A 293 -16.31 15.45 -0.38
N VAL A 294 -16.87 16.07 0.66
CA VAL A 294 -16.50 15.77 2.05
C VAL A 294 -16.86 14.33 2.40
N THR A 295 -18.07 13.87 2.06
CA THR A 295 -18.49 12.49 2.31
C THR A 295 -17.58 11.48 1.59
N ALA A 296 -17.27 11.72 0.31
CA ALA A 296 -16.35 10.88 -0.45
C ALA A 296 -14.93 10.84 0.20
N GLY A 297 -14.41 12.00 0.63
CA GLY A 297 -13.15 12.08 1.35
C GLY A 297 -13.15 11.30 2.67
N ILE A 298 -14.22 11.41 3.46
CA ILE A 298 -14.38 10.63 4.72
C ILE A 298 -14.43 9.13 4.42
N ILE A 299 -15.19 8.70 3.42
CA ILE A 299 -15.24 7.29 3.00
C ILE A 299 -13.84 6.80 2.62
N GLY A 300 -13.09 7.59 1.85
CA GLY A 300 -11.71 7.26 1.48
C GLY A 300 -10.81 7.10 2.72
N LEU A 301 -10.87 8.02 3.67
CA LEU A 301 -10.09 7.95 4.91
C LEU A 301 -10.47 6.74 5.77
N CYS A 302 -11.76 6.47 5.95
CA CYS A 302 -12.22 5.32 6.73
C CYS A 302 -11.77 3.99 6.11
N LEU A 303 -11.92 3.84 4.78
CA LEU A 303 -11.46 2.65 4.06
C LEU A 303 -9.94 2.47 4.16
N SER A 304 -9.17 3.54 3.95
CA SER A 304 -7.71 3.48 4.08
C SER A 304 -7.26 3.06 5.48
N ALA A 305 -7.93 3.54 6.52
CA ALA A 305 -7.63 3.19 7.90
C ALA A 305 -7.92 1.72 8.25
N THR A 306 -8.86 1.07 7.54
CA THR A 306 -9.22 -0.33 7.78
C THR A 306 -8.44 -1.32 6.92
N THR A 307 -7.91 -0.91 5.77
CA THR A 307 -7.31 -1.83 4.78
C THR A 307 -5.79 -1.90 4.82
N ALA A 308 -5.09 -0.81 5.12
CA ALA A 308 -3.62 -0.81 5.12
C ALA A 308 -3.07 0.27 6.05
N GLN A 309 -2.80 -0.09 7.30
CA GLN A 309 -2.26 0.86 8.30
C GLN A 309 -0.85 1.34 7.96
N THR A 310 -0.06 0.52 7.27
CA THR A 310 1.32 0.83 6.87
C THR A 310 1.41 1.89 5.77
N GLU A 311 0.40 1.97 4.89
CA GLU A 311 0.37 2.85 3.72
C GLU A 311 -0.77 3.89 3.78
N LEU A 312 -1.23 4.20 5.00
CA LEU A 312 -2.37 5.10 5.25
C LEU A 312 -2.22 6.46 4.53
N ALA A 313 -1.00 7.01 4.50
CA ALA A 313 -0.75 8.32 3.91
C ALA A 313 -0.96 8.32 2.38
N SER A 314 -0.48 7.30 1.68
CA SER A 314 -0.59 7.20 0.21
C SER A 314 -2.02 6.94 -0.23
N LEU A 315 -2.72 6.04 0.47
CA LEU A 315 -4.12 5.70 0.21
C LEU A 315 -5.07 6.87 0.47
N SER A 316 -4.86 7.58 1.59
CA SER A 316 -5.68 8.75 1.93
C SER A 316 -5.47 9.90 0.94
N ALA A 317 -4.24 10.10 0.45
CA ALA A 317 -3.92 11.13 -0.52
C ALA A 317 -4.69 10.94 -1.84
N SER A 318 -4.83 9.71 -2.34
CA SER A 318 -5.60 9.43 -3.57
C SER A 318 -7.10 9.71 -3.38
N GLY A 319 -7.68 9.34 -2.25
CA GLY A 319 -9.08 9.65 -1.92
C GLY A 319 -9.35 11.16 -1.83
N VAL A 320 -8.44 11.91 -1.19
CA VAL A 320 -8.51 13.38 -1.11
C VAL A 320 -8.35 14.03 -2.48
N ALA A 321 -7.45 13.51 -3.32
CA ALA A 321 -7.27 14.00 -4.68
C ALA A 321 -8.56 13.85 -5.53
N ILE A 322 -9.25 12.72 -5.44
CA ILE A 322 -10.53 12.48 -6.13
C ILE A 322 -11.62 13.45 -5.62
N ALA A 323 -11.73 13.62 -4.29
CA ALA A 323 -12.69 14.53 -3.69
C ALA A 323 -12.42 16.00 -4.10
N GLY A 324 -11.16 16.42 -4.11
CA GLY A 324 -10.74 17.75 -4.56
C GLY A 324 -10.99 17.98 -6.05
N ALA A 325 -10.74 16.98 -6.89
CA ALA A 325 -11.03 17.01 -8.31
C ALA A 325 -12.54 17.13 -8.56
N PHE A 326 -13.35 16.37 -7.84
CA PHE A 326 -14.80 16.45 -7.90
C PHE A 326 -15.31 17.85 -7.55
N PHE A 327 -14.82 18.42 -6.45
CA PHE A 327 -15.20 19.77 -6.02
C PHE A 327 -14.80 20.84 -7.05
N SER A 328 -13.56 20.83 -7.52
CA SER A 328 -13.08 21.81 -8.51
C SER A 328 -13.82 21.66 -9.86
N GLY A 329 -14.09 20.43 -10.29
CA GLY A 329 -14.89 20.15 -11.48
C GLY A 329 -16.30 20.74 -11.38
N SER A 330 -16.96 20.62 -10.23
CA SER A 330 -18.31 21.17 -10.04
C SER A 330 -18.33 22.71 -10.13
N VAL A 331 -17.31 23.39 -9.61
CA VAL A 331 -17.17 24.85 -9.73
C VAL A 331 -16.98 25.28 -11.19
N VAL A 332 -16.08 24.58 -11.90
CA VAL A 332 -15.82 24.86 -13.33
C VAL A 332 -17.04 24.56 -14.18
N GLY A 333 -17.73 23.45 -13.94
CA GLY A 333 -18.95 23.07 -14.65
C GLY A 333 -20.09 24.07 -14.47
N ALA A 334 -20.28 24.59 -13.26
CA ALA A 334 -21.23 25.67 -13.00
C ALA A 334 -20.88 26.93 -13.78
N GLY A 335 -19.60 27.29 -13.84
CA GLY A 335 -19.12 28.44 -14.63
C GLY A 335 -19.37 28.26 -16.11
N ILE A 336 -19.05 27.11 -16.69
CA ILE A 336 -19.30 26.80 -18.10
C ILE A 336 -20.79 26.85 -18.41
N GLY A 337 -21.62 26.15 -17.60
CA GLY A 337 -23.06 26.11 -17.77
C GLY A 337 -23.68 27.50 -17.77
N PHE A 338 -23.26 28.38 -16.87
CA PHE A 338 -23.72 29.76 -16.79
C PHE A 338 -23.23 30.61 -17.97
N HIS A 339 -21.99 30.47 -18.41
CA HIS A 339 -21.39 31.26 -19.48
C HIS A 339 -22.05 31.03 -20.84
N VAL A 340 -22.52 29.82 -21.09
CA VAL A 340 -23.16 29.43 -22.36
C VAL A 340 -24.58 30.04 -22.49
N ILE A 341 -25.26 30.38 -21.39
CA ILE A 341 -26.61 30.92 -21.38
C ILE A 341 -26.60 32.40 -21.80
N ARG A 342 -27.41 32.71 -22.85
CA ARG A 342 -27.48 34.05 -23.44
C ARG A 342 -28.93 34.56 -23.46
N PRO A 343 -29.20 35.80 -23.01
CA PRO A 343 -30.58 36.36 -22.94
C PRO A 343 -31.28 36.44 -24.30
N HIS A 344 -30.57 36.74 -25.39
CA HIS A 344 -31.14 36.83 -26.73
C HIS A 344 -31.64 35.48 -27.29
N ARG A 345 -31.32 34.34 -26.65
CA ARG A 345 -31.79 32.99 -27.03
C ARG A 345 -33.02 32.55 -26.21
N LEU A 346 -33.61 33.40 -25.39
CA LEU A 346 -34.71 33.04 -24.49
C LEU A 346 -35.90 32.37 -25.23
N ALA A 347 -36.32 32.92 -26.39
CA ALA A 347 -37.40 32.35 -27.19
C ALA A 347 -37.10 30.91 -27.65
N ARG A 348 -35.84 30.61 -28.02
CA ARG A 348 -35.41 29.28 -28.39
C ARG A 348 -35.43 28.34 -27.19
N TYR A 349 -34.90 28.79 -26.04
CA TYR A 349 -34.91 27.98 -24.82
C TYR A 349 -36.30 27.63 -24.32
N ALA A 350 -37.26 28.54 -24.50
CA ALA A 350 -38.66 28.32 -24.16
C ALA A 350 -39.35 27.30 -25.09
N LYS A 351 -38.96 27.24 -26.36
CA LYS A 351 -39.52 26.31 -27.35
C LYS A 351 -38.97 24.89 -27.23
N GLU A 352 -37.77 24.74 -26.70
CA GLU A 352 -37.05 23.46 -26.51
C GLU A 352 -37.30 22.85 -25.09
N ARG A 353 -38.36 23.25 -24.39
CA ARG A 353 -38.67 22.83 -23.01
C ARG A 353 -39.45 21.52 -22.92
#